data_c2b2e43cd5ac261e8838059c59f9b950
#
_entry.id   c2b2e43cd5ac261e8838059c59f9b950
#
_cell.length_a   1.000
_cell.length_b   1.000
_cell.length_c   1.000
_cell.angle_alpha   90.00
_cell.angle_beta   90.00
_cell.angle_gamma   90.00
#
_symmetry.space_group_name_H-M   'P 1'
#
loop_
_entity.id
_entity.type
_entity.pdbx_description
1 polymer ?
#
loop_
_entity_poly.entity_id
_entity_poly.type
_entity_poly.pdbx_seq_one_letter_code
_entity_poly.pdbx_strand_id
1 'polypeptide(L)'
;MAASPIYADLGGFKRRPRGNTAPLSSLDPMDSETEGLRGGPGAHIPWKNLFLPITKENFMSSKVHTKYICSNCGAETLKWMGRCPQCGEWNTLEERVETMAPKSLGPSLSANLQSNAKPQKLSAIHFNGDKRILLHMNEVDRPLGGGIVKGSVILWGGEPGIGKSTLILQICHAMASQGESVLYCSGEESEIQVKLRAERLHVNDENCYIYAGSSIDSILQEAENLKPSMLVIDSIQTMYISGVDSPMGSPAQIRDCTSALVRFAKRTNISVMIVGHVTKEGNLAGPRILEHMVDVVFYLEGDRSYQFRVLRTVKNRFGSTAESGLFVMEGNGLKGIEDPSKYMLRNRSESAPGSMVVACMEGLRPVLVEMQALTVHSVLAIPRRIAAGYDYNRMIILLAVLEKRVRIPFSTDDVYLNVAGGFRVRETAADLGIALALVSVKKDIPLPGGLMALGEIGLTGEVMPVSKIGPRLKEAVKMKFDRFLLPEGNREEVTDFCKSHGLSGMLDSMVFIRHLSEALEYIR
;
A
#
# COMPACT_ATOMS: atom_id res chain seq x y z
N MET A 1 -43.46 -29.39 32.89
CA MET A 1 -42.58 -29.72 34.04
C MET A 1 -41.40 -28.78 33.90
N ALA A 2 -41.46 -27.61 34.54
CA ALA A 2 -40.89 -27.28 35.85
C ALA A 2 -39.36 -27.50 35.83
N ALA A 3 -38.43 -26.60 36.10
CA ALA A 3 -38.44 -25.39 36.92
C ALA A 3 -37.23 -24.50 36.64
N SER A 4 -37.38 -23.22 36.86
CA SER A 4 -36.36 -22.17 37.09
C SER A 4 -35.65 -22.37 38.45
N PRO A 5 -34.90 -21.37 39.00
CA PRO A 5 -33.67 -20.70 38.64
C PRO A 5 -32.64 -20.70 39.81
N ILE A 6 -31.43 -20.20 39.62
CA ILE A 6 -30.57 -19.80 40.77
C ILE A 6 -29.97 -18.42 40.52
N TYR A 7 -30.38 -17.49 41.34
CA TYR A 7 -29.77 -16.20 41.68
C TYR A 7 -28.56 -16.42 42.58
N ALA A 8 -27.49 -15.68 42.37
CA ALA A 8 -26.53 -15.33 43.41
C ALA A 8 -25.99 -13.92 43.18
N ASP A 9 -26.35 -13.09 44.10
CA ASP A 9 -26.01 -11.73 44.43
C ASP A 9 -24.60 -11.63 45.04
N LEU A 10 -23.91 -10.52 44.87
CA LEU A 10 -22.86 -9.91 45.69
C LEU A 10 -22.21 -8.80 44.81
N GLY A 11 -22.36 -7.51 45.07
CA GLY A 11 -22.00 -6.78 46.26
C GLY A 11 -21.18 -5.57 45.82
N GLY A 12 -21.76 -4.41 45.88
CA GLY A 12 -21.35 -3.17 46.46
C GLY A 12 -19.98 -2.57 46.13
N PHE A 13 -19.93 -1.49 45.33
CA PHE A 13 -18.89 -0.49 45.50
C PHE A 13 -19.46 0.94 45.56
N LYS A 14 -19.09 1.59 46.65
CA LYS A 14 -19.54 2.88 47.20
C LYS A 14 -19.23 4.06 46.28
N ARG A 15 -20.24 4.94 46.16
CA ARG A 15 -20.08 6.34 45.71
C ARG A 15 -19.30 7.17 46.74
N ARG A 16 -18.46 8.09 46.28
CA ARG A 16 -18.01 9.30 47.00
C ARG A 16 -18.26 10.56 46.17
N PRO A 17 -18.41 11.72 46.82
CA PRO A 17 -19.34 12.74 46.36
C PRO A 17 -18.70 13.91 45.61
N ARG A 18 -19.61 14.70 45.01
CA ARG A 18 -19.39 15.97 44.32
C ARG A 18 -18.82 17.07 45.25
N GLY A 19 -17.92 17.90 44.69
CA GLY A 19 -17.51 19.19 45.22
C GLY A 19 -17.47 20.25 44.12
N ASN A 20 -18.45 21.12 44.12
CA ASN A 20 -18.59 22.56 43.84
C ASN A 20 -17.72 23.25 42.76
N THR A 21 -18.36 23.63 41.72
CA THR A 21 -18.77 24.96 41.18
C THR A 21 -18.02 26.20 41.67
N ALA A 22 -17.46 26.98 40.75
CA ALA A 22 -17.87 28.36 40.48
C ALA A 22 -17.09 28.95 39.30
N PRO A 23 -17.67 29.89 38.55
CA PRO A 23 -17.16 30.42 37.30
C PRO A 23 -16.42 31.75 37.50
N LEU A 24 -15.51 32.10 36.60
CA LEU A 24 -15.04 33.50 36.47
C LEU A 24 -14.91 33.90 35.02
N SER A 25 -15.61 34.93 34.76
CA SER A 25 -15.77 35.79 33.60
C SER A 25 -14.52 36.60 33.26
N SER A 26 -14.35 36.81 31.94
CA SER A 26 -13.95 38.07 31.25
C SER A 26 -12.85 38.95 31.84
N LEU A 27 -11.89 39.33 31.01
CA LEU A 27 -11.54 40.70 30.64
C LEU A 27 -10.29 40.72 29.76
N ASP A 28 -10.42 41.29 28.57
CA ASP A 28 -9.45 41.93 27.69
C ASP A 28 -9.18 43.37 28.18
N PRO A 29 -8.40 44.15 27.42
CA PRO A 29 -6.94 44.23 27.28
C PRO A 29 -6.42 45.60 27.76
N MET A 30 -5.17 45.92 27.65
CA MET A 30 -4.58 47.24 27.25
C MET A 30 -3.19 47.51 27.80
N ASP A 31 -2.36 47.84 26.85
CA ASP A 31 -1.45 48.98 26.66
C ASP A 31 -0.34 49.36 27.70
N SER A 32 0.84 49.42 27.13
CA SER A 32 1.81 50.52 27.03
C SER A 32 2.57 50.98 28.28
N GLU A 33 3.82 51.30 27.94
CA GLU A 33 4.69 52.37 28.42
C GLU A 33 5.67 52.11 29.57
N THR A 34 6.92 52.08 29.15
CA THR A 34 8.09 52.97 29.45
C THR A 34 8.51 53.26 30.88
N GLU A 35 9.83 53.50 30.95
CA GLU A 35 10.67 54.11 32.01
C GLU A 35 11.30 53.09 32.94
N GLY A 36 12.64 52.91 32.98
CA GLY A 36 13.70 53.88 33.01
C GLY A 36 14.24 53.99 34.44
N LEU A 37 15.47 53.56 34.71
CA LEU A 37 16.41 54.13 35.73
C LEU A 37 17.67 53.25 35.86
N ARG A 38 18.75 53.69 35.33
CA ARG A 38 20.04 54.21 35.90
C ARG A 38 20.56 53.49 37.17
N GLY A 39 21.76 52.95 37.05
CA GLY A 39 22.86 53.48 37.78
C GLY A 39 23.77 52.48 38.47
N GLY A 40 25.04 52.46 38.09
CA GLY A 40 26.13 52.35 39.03
C GLY A 40 27.14 51.22 38.79
N PRO A 41 28.42 51.54 38.93
CA PRO A 41 29.50 50.85 38.22
C PRO A 41 30.33 49.94 39.12
N GLY A 42 31.08 49.02 38.51
CA GLY A 42 32.25 48.51 39.21
C GLY A 42 32.61 47.04 38.88
N ALA A 43 33.57 46.88 38.09
CA ALA A 43 34.84 46.19 38.25
C ALA A 43 35.30 45.51 36.96
N HIS A 44 36.12 46.22 36.23
CA HIS A 44 36.97 45.66 35.18
C HIS A 44 38.05 44.77 35.81
N ILE A 45 38.13 43.50 35.35
CA ILE A 45 39.34 42.68 35.48
C ILE A 45 39.89 42.47 34.08
N PRO A 46 41.15 42.92 33.79
CA PRO A 46 41.72 42.76 32.44
C PRO A 46 42.35 41.38 32.28
N TRP A 47 41.85 40.61 31.29
CA TRP A 47 42.51 39.39 30.84
C TRP A 47 43.63 39.74 29.85
N LYS A 48 44.82 40.07 30.37
CA LYS A 48 46.07 40.02 29.61
C LYS A 48 47.10 39.29 30.46
N ASN A 49 47.82 38.37 29.78
CA ASN A 49 49.00 37.64 30.17
C ASN A 49 48.80 36.29 30.89
N LEU A 50 48.69 35.25 30.09
CA LEU A 50 49.40 34.00 30.35
C LEU A 50 49.73 33.34 28.98
N PHE A 51 50.75 33.87 28.32
CA PHE A 51 51.44 33.20 27.24
C PHE A 51 52.70 32.53 27.80
N LEU A 52 52.68 31.19 27.81
CA LEU A 52 53.87 30.35 27.75
C LEU A 52 54.08 29.85 26.33
N PRO A 53 55.33 29.90 25.81
CA PRO A 53 55.55 29.48 24.40
C PRO A 53 55.62 27.95 24.31
N ILE A 54 54.68 27.36 23.55
CA ILE A 54 54.75 25.96 23.13
C ILE A 54 55.38 25.94 21.76
N THR A 55 56.47 25.21 21.64
CA THR A 55 57.29 24.91 20.49
C THR A 55 56.45 24.35 19.31
N LYS A 56 56.76 24.81 18.10
CA LYS A 56 56.21 24.31 16.83
C LYS A 56 56.59 22.83 16.64
N GLU A 57 55.66 21.94 16.92
CA GLU A 57 55.66 20.61 16.32
C GLU A 57 54.53 20.53 15.29
N ASN A 58 54.87 19.96 14.13
CA ASN A 58 54.06 19.86 12.96
C ASN A 58 52.74 19.10 13.22
N PHE A 59 51.62 19.82 13.37
CA PHE A 59 50.30 19.24 13.27
C PHE A 59 49.86 19.29 11.81
N MET A 60 49.89 18.12 11.14
CA MET A 60 49.18 17.93 9.90
C MET A 60 47.70 18.23 10.11
N SER A 61 47.19 19.27 9.48
CA SER A 61 45.79 19.67 9.46
C SER A 61 44.97 18.56 8.78
N SER A 62 44.30 17.73 9.55
CA SER A 62 43.21 16.90 9.07
C SER A 62 42.06 17.83 8.69
N LYS A 63 41.70 17.88 7.40
CA LYS A 63 40.51 18.60 6.95
C LYS A 63 39.27 17.83 7.45
N VAL A 64 38.61 18.39 8.45
CA VAL A 64 37.34 17.95 8.96
C VAL A 64 36.27 18.47 7.98
N HIS A 65 35.57 17.58 7.30
CA HIS A 65 34.41 17.93 6.46
C HIS A 65 33.14 17.65 7.23
N THR A 66 32.39 18.71 7.55
CA THR A 66 31.07 18.59 8.15
C THR A 66 30.02 18.44 7.04
N LYS A 67 29.17 17.41 7.14
CA LYS A 67 28.00 17.20 6.29
C LYS A 67 26.74 17.17 7.14
N TYR A 68 25.62 17.53 6.54
CA TYR A 68 24.30 17.45 7.18
C TYR A 68 23.48 16.40 6.44
N ILE A 69 22.93 15.44 7.19
CA ILE A 69 22.14 14.32 6.65
C ILE A 69 20.72 14.44 7.16
N CYS A 70 19.76 14.36 6.25
CA CYS A 70 18.35 14.36 6.60
C CYS A 70 17.95 13.03 7.25
N SER A 71 17.45 13.06 8.48
CA SER A 71 16.97 11.87 9.22
C SER A 71 15.72 11.24 8.59
N ASN A 72 14.96 11.99 7.77
CA ASN A 72 13.76 11.50 7.11
C ASN A 72 14.02 10.84 5.74
N CYS A 73 14.88 11.44 4.88
CA CYS A 73 15.08 10.95 3.51
C CYS A 73 16.53 10.57 3.18
N GLY A 74 17.49 10.78 4.11
CA GLY A 74 18.90 10.47 3.91
C GLY A 74 19.63 11.42 2.95
N ALA A 75 19.02 12.52 2.53
CA ALA A 75 19.66 13.51 1.66
C ALA A 75 20.85 14.18 2.35
N GLU A 76 22.00 14.28 1.65
CA GLU A 76 23.21 14.92 2.16
C GLU A 76 23.32 16.36 1.64
N THR A 77 23.65 17.29 2.54
CA THR A 77 23.92 18.69 2.21
C THR A 77 25.20 19.16 2.88
N LEU A 78 25.93 20.10 2.24
CA LEU A 78 27.16 20.66 2.79
C LEU A 78 26.90 21.81 3.77
N LYS A 79 25.65 22.27 3.88
CA LYS A 79 25.24 23.35 4.76
C LYS A 79 23.96 22.97 5.49
N TRP A 80 23.86 23.36 6.73
CA TRP A 80 22.62 23.21 7.47
C TRP A 80 21.53 24.13 6.88
N MET A 81 20.34 23.58 6.69
CA MET A 81 19.16 24.30 6.25
C MET A 81 17.98 23.88 7.11
N GLY A 82 17.13 24.81 7.49
CA GLY A 82 15.96 24.51 8.34
C GLY A 82 14.97 23.53 7.69
N ARG A 83 15.01 23.39 6.36
CA ARG A 83 14.15 22.51 5.58
C ARG A 83 14.99 21.66 4.63
N CYS A 84 14.73 20.36 4.60
CA CYS A 84 15.42 19.46 3.67
C CYS A 84 15.06 19.79 2.21
N PRO A 85 16.03 19.99 1.30
CA PRO A 85 15.76 20.35 -0.09
C PRO A 85 15.14 19.21 -0.89
N GLN A 86 15.28 17.97 -0.43
CA GLN A 86 14.81 16.79 -1.19
C GLN A 86 13.43 16.33 -0.73
N CYS A 87 13.15 16.20 0.58
CA CYS A 87 11.86 15.75 1.08
C CYS A 87 10.95 16.86 1.57
N GLY A 88 11.48 18.08 1.74
CA GLY A 88 10.71 19.23 2.19
C GLY A 88 10.38 19.28 3.69
N GLU A 89 10.83 18.31 4.50
CA GLU A 89 10.60 18.27 5.93
C GLU A 89 11.48 19.27 6.70
N TRP A 90 10.93 19.82 7.79
CA TRP A 90 11.62 20.80 8.62
C TRP A 90 12.40 20.14 9.75
N ASN A 91 13.57 20.72 10.11
CA ASN A 91 14.42 20.30 11.23
C ASN A 91 14.87 18.84 11.20
N THR A 92 15.05 18.28 10.00
CA THR A 92 15.48 16.88 9.78
C THR A 92 16.95 16.75 9.39
N LEU A 93 17.71 17.86 9.29
CA LEU A 93 19.13 17.83 8.93
C LEU A 93 19.98 17.76 10.20
N GLU A 94 20.67 16.62 10.39
CA GLU A 94 21.57 16.34 11.49
C GLU A 94 23.03 16.50 11.06
N GLU A 95 23.84 17.12 11.90
CA GLU A 95 25.26 17.35 11.65
C GLU A 95 26.05 16.05 11.82
N ARG A 96 26.84 15.70 10.80
CA ARG A 96 27.78 14.59 10.85
C ARG A 96 29.20 15.08 10.55
N VAL A 97 30.08 14.84 11.50
CA VAL A 97 31.52 15.15 11.39
C VAL A 97 32.21 13.88 10.90
N GLU A 98 32.69 13.87 9.65
CA GLU A 98 33.53 12.79 9.12
C GLU A 98 35.00 13.07 9.53
N THR A 99 35.49 12.34 10.53
CA THR A 99 36.92 12.22 10.77
C THR A 99 37.50 11.17 9.84
N MET A 100 38.34 11.55 8.90
CA MET A 100 39.13 10.58 8.15
C MET A 100 40.07 9.84 9.10
N ALA A 101 39.72 8.64 9.53
CA ALA A 101 40.63 7.71 10.14
C ALA A 101 41.70 7.28 9.12
N PRO A 102 42.97 7.14 9.55
CA PRO A 102 44.02 6.68 8.65
C PRO A 102 43.69 5.27 8.14
N LYS A 103 43.88 5.05 6.85
CA LYS A 103 43.67 3.78 6.16
C LYS A 103 44.40 2.65 6.88
N SER A 104 43.68 1.86 7.67
CA SER A 104 44.10 0.50 8.00
C SER A 104 43.76 -0.39 6.80
N LEU A 105 44.80 -1.02 6.24
CA LEU A 105 44.73 -1.97 5.15
C LEU A 105 44.02 -3.25 5.64
N GLY A 106 42.69 -3.28 5.52
CA GLY A 106 41.91 -4.53 5.41
C GLY A 106 41.48 -4.69 3.96
N PRO A 107 41.29 -5.88 3.43
CA PRO A 107 40.87 -6.07 2.05
C PRO A 107 39.45 -5.51 1.88
N SER A 108 39.37 -4.26 1.41
CA SER A 108 38.08 -3.62 1.15
C SER A 108 37.44 -4.32 -0.04
N LEU A 109 36.22 -4.84 0.14
CA LEU A 109 35.31 -5.30 -0.91
C LEU A 109 35.07 -4.24 -2.03
N SER A 110 35.58 -3.04 -1.85
CA SER A 110 35.52 -1.93 -2.84
C SER A 110 36.53 -2.05 -3.97
N ALA A 111 37.54 -2.92 -3.89
CA ALA A 111 38.59 -3.02 -4.92
C ALA A 111 38.16 -3.83 -6.16
N ASN A 112 37.07 -4.58 -6.13
CA ASN A 112 36.65 -5.43 -7.26
C ASN A 112 35.48 -4.89 -8.08
N LEU A 113 35.11 -3.61 -7.93
CA LEU A 113 34.03 -2.98 -8.72
C LEU A 113 34.51 -2.21 -9.95
N GLN A 114 35.79 -2.35 -10.34
CA GLN A 114 36.18 -2.04 -11.70
C GLN A 114 35.79 -3.23 -12.57
N SER A 115 34.48 -3.34 -12.89
CA SER A 115 34.09 -4.14 -14.05
C SER A 115 34.76 -3.51 -15.25
N ASN A 116 35.70 -4.23 -15.89
CA ASN A 116 36.20 -3.93 -17.22
C ASN A 116 35.10 -4.11 -18.29
N ALA A 117 33.90 -3.59 -18.01
CA ALA A 117 32.75 -3.65 -18.89
C ALA A 117 33.04 -2.74 -20.09
N LYS A 118 33.40 -3.33 -21.20
CA LYS A 118 33.52 -2.61 -22.48
C LYS A 118 32.11 -2.38 -23.04
N PRO A 119 31.82 -1.22 -23.64
CA PRO A 119 30.58 -1.00 -24.36
C PRO A 119 30.37 -2.08 -25.42
N GLN A 120 29.18 -2.69 -25.42
CA GLN A 120 28.78 -3.69 -26.41
C GLN A 120 27.61 -3.15 -27.23
N LYS A 121 27.57 -3.50 -28.52
CA LYS A 121 26.43 -3.20 -29.37
C LYS A 121 25.21 -3.98 -28.86
N LEU A 122 24.06 -3.34 -28.76
CA LEU A 122 22.81 -3.99 -28.33
C LEU A 122 22.50 -5.25 -29.17
N SER A 123 22.77 -5.19 -30.47
CA SER A 123 22.59 -6.32 -31.40
C SER A 123 23.56 -7.48 -31.18
N ALA A 124 24.68 -7.27 -30.48
CA ALA A 124 25.67 -8.32 -30.15
C ALA A 124 25.39 -8.99 -28.80
N ILE A 125 24.40 -8.51 -28.03
CA ILE A 125 23.98 -9.12 -26.80
C ILE A 125 23.02 -10.26 -27.14
N HIS A 126 23.51 -11.48 -27.05
CA HIS A 126 22.69 -12.67 -27.25
C HIS A 126 21.79 -12.87 -26.02
N PHE A 127 20.52 -12.62 -26.22
CA PHE A 127 19.49 -12.88 -25.27
C PHE A 127 18.96 -14.31 -25.48
N ASN A 128 19.42 -15.25 -24.66
CA ASN A 128 18.94 -16.63 -24.69
C ASN A 128 17.58 -16.71 -24.00
N GLY A 129 16.55 -16.09 -24.59
CA GLY A 129 15.16 -16.08 -24.12
C GLY A 129 15.02 -16.01 -22.58
N ASP A 130 14.25 -15.09 -22.07
CA ASP A 130 14.02 -14.97 -20.61
C ASP A 130 13.55 -16.31 -20.04
N LYS A 131 14.48 -17.11 -19.51
CA LYS A 131 14.11 -18.22 -18.63
C LYS A 131 13.69 -17.62 -17.30
N ARG A 132 12.46 -17.12 -17.25
CA ARG A 132 11.83 -16.71 -16.01
C ARG A 132 11.56 -17.94 -15.18
N ILE A 133 11.71 -17.82 -13.87
CA ILE A 133 11.28 -18.86 -12.94
C ILE A 133 9.78 -18.70 -12.78
N LEU A 134 9.01 -19.63 -13.32
CA LEU A 134 7.55 -19.69 -13.15
C LEU A 134 7.23 -20.23 -11.76
N LEU A 135 6.32 -19.58 -11.06
CA LEU A 135 5.89 -20.03 -9.74
C LEU A 135 4.68 -20.97 -9.82
N HIS A 136 4.03 -21.05 -10.98
CA HIS A 136 2.72 -21.72 -11.16
C HIS A 136 1.64 -21.18 -10.20
N MET A 137 1.82 -19.92 -9.81
CA MET A 137 0.89 -19.12 -9.01
C MET A 137 0.41 -17.96 -9.87
N ASN A 138 -0.67 -18.14 -10.63
CA ASN A 138 -1.16 -17.17 -11.63
C ASN A 138 -1.29 -15.76 -11.08
N GLU A 139 -1.73 -15.62 -9.80
CA GLU A 139 -1.94 -14.32 -9.15
C GLU A 139 -0.61 -13.66 -8.70
N VAL A 140 0.52 -14.36 -8.80
CA VAL A 140 1.87 -13.82 -8.60
C VAL A 140 2.61 -13.70 -9.94
N ASP A 141 2.55 -14.72 -10.78
CA ASP A 141 3.26 -14.75 -12.07
C ASP A 141 2.79 -13.63 -13.00
N ARG A 142 1.48 -13.35 -13.04
CA ARG A 142 0.93 -12.28 -13.87
C ARG A 142 1.45 -10.88 -13.47
N PRO A 143 1.39 -10.43 -12.20
CA PRO A 143 2.01 -9.17 -11.76
C PRO A 143 3.52 -9.12 -11.98
N LEU A 144 4.22 -10.27 -11.93
CA LEU A 144 5.65 -10.36 -12.28
C LEU A 144 5.91 -10.17 -13.79
N GLY A 145 4.88 -10.29 -14.62
CA GLY A 145 5.00 -10.26 -16.07
C GLY A 145 5.40 -11.62 -16.66
N GLY A 146 5.01 -12.72 -15.99
CA GLY A 146 5.24 -14.10 -16.42
C GLY A 146 6.35 -14.83 -15.67
N GLY A 147 6.63 -14.46 -14.41
CA GLY A 147 7.59 -15.13 -13.53
C GLY A 147 8.78 -14.27 -13.13
N ILE A 148 9.65 -14.81 -12.27
CA ILE A 148 10.82 -14.13 -11.69
C ILE A 148 11.95 -14.08 -12.72
N VAL A 149 12.47 -12.88 -12.97
CA VAL A 149 13.67 -12.68 -13.80
C VAL A 149 14.92 -12.90 -12.95
N LYS A 150 15.84 -13.75 -13.39
CA LYS A 150 17.10 -14.03 -12.66
C LYS A 150 17.90 -12.75 -12.43
N GLY A 151 18.46 -12.61 -11.23
CA GLY A 151 19.21 -11.42 -10.83
C GLY A 151 18.36 -10.16 -10.63
N SER A 152 17.03 -10.29 -10.59
CA SER A 152 16.11 -9.20 -10.24
C SER A 152 16.00 -8.99 -8.73
N VAL A 153 15.71 -7.75 -8.34
CA VAL A 153 15.40 -7.39 -6.94
C VAL A 153 13.96 -6.96 -6.84
N ILE A 154 13.19 -7.66 -6.00
CA ILE A 154 11.76 -7.51 -5.82
C ILE A 154 11.48 -7.04 -4.39
N LEU A 155 10.84 -5.86 -4.24
CA LEU A 155 10.43 -5.31 -2.96
C LEU A 155 8.96 -5.62 -2.70
N TRP A 156 8.67 -6.19 -1.53
CA TRP A 156 7.32 -6.49 -1.05
C TRP A 156 6.94 -5.55 0.09
N GLY A 157 6.06 -4.61 -0.18
CA GLY A 157 5.47 -3.68 0.79
C GLY A 157 4.11 -4.15 1.28
N GLY A 158 3.67 -3.58 2.38
CA GLY A 158 2.33 -3.80 2.94
C GLY A 158 2.30 -3.67 4.46
N GLU A 159 1.11 -3.50 5.03
CA GLU A 159 0.93 -3.37 6.47
C GLU A 159 1.45 -4.60 7.22
N PRO A 160 1.92 -4.45 8.49
CA PRO A 160 2.23 -5.58 9.34
C PRO A 160 1.01 -6.50 9.50
N GLY A 161 1.22 -7.83 9.40
CA GLY A 161 0.14 -8.83 9.55
C GLY A 161 -0.79 -8.98 8.35
N ILE A 162 -0.55 -8.32 7.20
CA ILE A 162 -1.39 -8.45 6.00
C ILE A 162 -1.22 -9.80 5.28
N GLY A 163 -0.12 -10.53 5.54
CA GLY A 163 0.18 -11.83 4.94
C GLY A 163 1.42 -11.87 4.06
N LYS A 164 2.29 -10.85 4.06
CA LYS A 164 3.52 -10.80 3.23
C LYS A 164 4.39 -12.03 3.40
N SER A 165 4.86 -12.29 4.61
CA SER A 165 5.75 -13.43 4.92
C SER A 165 5.08 -14.78 4.65
N THR A 166 3.74 -14.86 4.78
CA THR A 166 2.94 -16.03 4.41
C THR A 166 3.02 -16.29 2.90
N LEU A 167 2.74 -15.27 2.08
CA LEU A 167 2.78 -15.41 0.62
C LEU A 167 4.20 -15.71 0.13
N ILE A 168 5.21 -15.09 0.74
CA ILE A 168 6.61 -15.32 0.37
C ILE A 168 7.05 -16.74 0.69
N LEU A 169 6.65 -17.32 1.85
CA LEU A 169 6.90 -18.72 2.13
C LEU A 169 6.21 -19.66 1.13
N GLN A 170 5.00 -19.33 0.68
CA GLN A 170 4.32 -20.08 -0.39
C GLN A 170 5.07 -19.96 -1.73
N ILE A 171 5.66 -18.81 -2.03
CA ILE A 171 6.53 -18.64 -3.20
C ILE A 171 7.81 -19.46 -3.06
N CYS A 172 8.42 -19.49 -1.86
CA CYS A 172 9.59 -20.35 -1.58
C CYS A 172 9.27 -21.83 -1.83
N HIS A 173 8.10 -22.28 -1.36
CA HIS A 173 7.61 -23.64 -1.63
C HIS A 173 7.42 -23.90 -3.13
N ALA A 174 6.77 -22.99 -3.84
CA ALA A 174 6.54 -23.13 -5.28
C ALA A 174 7.85 -23.23 -6.09
N MET A 175 8.91 -22.56 -5.65
CA MET A 175 10.25 -22.68 -6.25
C MET A 175 10.95 -23.96 -5.84
N ALA A 176 10.96 -24.28 -4.54
CA ALA A 176 11.67 -25.44 -4.00
C ALA A 176 11.09 -26.76 -4.53
N SER A 177 9.78 -26.85 -4.72
CA SER A 177 9.11 -28.02 -5.31
C SER A 177 9.45 -28.26 -6.79
N GLN A 178 9.98 -27.23 -7.48
CA GLN A 178 10.50 -27.33 -8.85
C GLN A 178 12.01 -27.63 -8.90
N GLY A 179 12.65 -27.87 -7.74
CA GLY A 179 14.09 -28.11 -7.64
C GLY A 179 14.97 -26.86 -7.55
N GLU A 180 14.36 -25.67 -7.51
CA GLU A 180 15.10 -24.41 -7.33
C GLU A 180 15.40 -24.22 -5.82
N SER A 181 16.66 -23.90 -5.47
CA SER A 181 17.05 -23.67 -4.08
C SER A 181 16.73 -22.25 -3.64
N VAL A 182 16.21 -22.10 -2.42
CA VAL A 182 15.83 -20.81 -1.83
C VAL A 182 16.49 -20.65 -0.47
N LEU A 183 17.09 -19.48 -0.21
CA LEU A 183 17.60 -19.10 1.11
C LEU A 183 16.68 -18.02 1.70
N TYR A 184 15.94 -18.38 2.76
CA TYR A 184 15.05 -17.48 3.50
C TYR A 184 15.75 -16.96 4.75
N CYS A 185 16.06 -15.66 4.78
CA CYS A 185 16.73 -15.01 5.89
C CYS A 185 15.73 -14.19 6.71
N SER A 186 15.59 -14.53 7.99
CA SER A 186 14.74 -13.81 8.95
C SER A 186 15.58 -13.05 9.96
N GLY A 187 15.28 -11.74 10.11
CA GLY A 187 15.86 -10.92 11.16
C GLY A 187 14.91 -10.67 12.35
N GLU A 188 13.66 -11.12 12.25
CA GLU A 188 12.64 -10.93 13.29
C GLU A 188 12.26 -12.23 14.01
N GLU A 189 12.24 -13.34 13.28
CA GLU A 189 11.79 -14.62 13.77
C GLU A 189 12.93 -15.63 13.84
N SER A 190 12.92 -16.47 14.86
CA SER A 190 13.82 -17.61 14.97
C SER A 190 13.49 -18.68 13.93
N GLU A 191 14.45 -19.58 13.66
CA GLU A 191 14.27 -20.71 12.75
C GLU A 191 13.06 -21.57 13.12
N ILE A 192 12.83 -21.79 14.43
CA ILE A 192 11.69 -22.56 14.94
C ILE A 192 10.36 -21.85 14.62
N GLN A 193 10.29 -20.52 14.78
CA GLN A 193 9.08 -19.76 14.47
C GLN A 193 8.75 -19.77 12.98
N VAL A 194 9.78 -19.61 12.12
CA VAL A 194 9.62 -19.73 10.66
C VAL A 194 9.19 -21.16 10.30
N LYS A 195 9.78 -22.20 10.93
CA LYS A 195 9.40 -23.60 10.70
C LYS A 195 7.95 -23.88 11.09
N LEU A 196 7.48 -23.41 12.25
CA LEU A 196 6.08 -23.57 12.67
C LEU A 196 5.09 -22.91 11.67
N ARG A 197 5.47 -21.75 11.11
CA ARG A 197 4.69 -21.11 10.06
C ARG A 197 4.71 -21.94 8.78
N ALA A 198 5.86 -22.42 8.37
CA ALA A 198 6.04 -23.24 7.18
C ALA A 198 5.22 -24.54 7.27
N GLU A 199 5.19 -25.21 8.42
CA GLU A 199 4.37 -26.42 8.66
C GLU A 199 2.86 -26.15 8.49
N ARG A 200 2.36 -25.02 9.01
CA ARG A 200 0.97 -24.61 8.82
C ARG A 200 0.62 -24.40 7.34
N LEU A 201 1.58 -23.97 6.54
CA LEU A 201 1.46 -23.72 5.10
C LEU A 201 1.79 -24.97 4.26
N HIS A 202 2.08 -26.11 4.90
CA HIS A 202 2.53 -27.34 4.26
C HIS A 202 3.82 -27.18 3.44
N VAL A 203 4.68 -26.23 3.83
CA VAL A 203 6.00 -25.99 3.24
C VAL A 203 7.02 -26.85 3.99
N ASN A 204 7.51 -27.90 3.36
CA ASN A 204 8.51 -28.79 3.95
C ASN A 204 9.46 -29.33 2.86
N ASP A 205 10.11 -28.40 2.15
CA ASP A 205 10.95 -28.72 0.99
C ASP A 205 12.43 -28.78 1.39
N GLU A 206 13.16 -29.79 0.89
CA GLU A 206 14.60 -29.96 1.11
C GLU A 206 15.43 -28.82 0.49
N ASN A 207 14.90 -28.13 -0.54
CA ASN A 207 15.56 -27.01 -1.21
C ASN A 207 15.25 -25.64 -0.60
N CYS A 208 14.54 -25.57 0.54
CA CYS A 208 14.23 -24.33 1.25
C CYS A 208 15.10 -24.23 2.53
N TYR A 209 16.10 -23.37 2.50
CA TYR A 209 17.04 -23.13 3.58
C TYR A 209 16.62 -21.93 4.41
N ILE A 210 16.72 -22.03 5.74
CA ILE A 210 16.38 -20.95 6.67
C ILE A 210 17.65 -20.47 7.36
N TYR A 211 17.82 -19.15 7.45
CA TYR A 211 18.90 -18.49 8.16
C TYR A 211 18.33 -17.40 9.09
N ALA A 212 18.49 -17.57 10.40
CA ALA A 212 18.10 -16.58 11.39
C ALA A 212 19.31 -15.66 11.69
N GLY A 213 19.28 -14.42 11.16
CA GLY A 213 20.35 -13.46 11.35
C GLY A 213 20.06 -12.14 10.68
N SER A 214 20.69 -11.07 11.18
CA SER A 214 20.46 -9.68 10.74
C SER A 214 21.65 -9.04 10.02
N SER A 215 22.82 -9.72 9.97
CA SER A 215 24.00 -9.19 9.27
C SER A 215 23.94 -9.48 7.77
N ILE A 216 23.82 -8.44 6.96
CA ILE A 216 23.84 -8.57 5.49
C ILE A 216 25.15 -9.17 5.01
N ASP A 217 26.28 -8.80 5.62
CA ASP A 217 27.60 -9.33 5.21
C ASP A 217 27.64 -10.87 5.36
N SER A 218 27.15 -11.40 6.49
CA SER A 218 27.08 -12.86 6.73
C SER A 218 26.07 -13.54 5.80
N ILE A 219 24.90 -12.94 5.61
CA ILE A 219 23.86 -13.45 4.70
C ILE A 219 24.39 -13.57 3.27
N LEU A 220 25.10 -12.55 2.78
CA LEU A 220 25.66 -12.56 1.43
C LEU A 220 26.77 -13.61 1.28
N GLN A 221 27.58 -13.82 2.31
CA GLN A 221 28.57 -14.88 2.34
C GLN A 221 27.95 -16.27 2.24
N GLU A 222 26.90 -16.55 3.04
CA GLU A 222 26.17 -17.82 2.98
C GLU A 222 25.46 -18.00 1.62
N ALA A 223 24.89 -16.92 1.05
CA ALA A 223 24.29 -16.97 -0.27
C ALA A 223 25.31 -17.24 -1.39
N GLU A 224 26.57 -16.77 -1.26
CA GLU A 224 27.65 -17.12 -2.19
C GLU A 224 28.09 -18.58 -2.08
N ASN A 225 28.08 -19.14 -0.88
CA ASN A 225 28.40 -20.54 -0.62
C ASN A 225 27.32 -21.47 -1.16
N LEU A 226 26.06 -21.19 -0.83
CA LEU A 226 24.89 -22.02 -1.19
C LEU A 226 24.50 -21.86 -2.66
N LYS A 227 24.68 -20.66 -3.24
CA LYS A 227 24.26 -20.26 -4.61
C LYS A 227 22.79 -20.55 -4.88
N PRO A 228 21.87 -20.04 -4.04
CA PRO A 228 20.47 -20.27 -4.23
C PRO A 228 19.95 -19.58 -5.50
N SER A 229 18.84 -20.04 -6.06
CA SER A 229 18.14 -19.36 -7.15
C SER A 229 17.47 -18.07 -6.67
N MET A 230 17.10 -18.03 -5.38
CA MET A 230 16.49 -16.87 -4.73
C MET A 230 16.97 -16.68 -3.29
N LEU A 231 17.27 -15.43 -2.93
CA LEU A 231 17.54 -14.96 -1.58
C LEU A 231 16.34 -14.14 -1.09
N VAL A 232 15.77 -14.47 0.06
CA VAL A 232 14.68 -13.72 0.72
C VAL A 232 15.20 -13.03 1.97
N ILE A 233 14.87 -11.76 2.14
CA ILE A 233 15.19 -10.93 3.32
C ILE A 233 13.89 -10.51 4.00
N ASP A 234 13.60 -11.04 5.19
CA ASP A 234 12.38 -10.73 5.97
C ASP A 234 12.72 -10.33 7.42
N SER A 235 12.74 -9.03 7.74
CA SER A 235 12.49 -7.86 6.93
C SER A 235 13.75 -6.97 6.81
N ILE A 236 13.77 -6.08 5.82
CA ILE A 236 14.91 -5.16 5.62
C ILE A 236 15.12 -4.21 6.80
N GLN A 237 14.07 -3.94 7.59
CA GLN A 237 14.13 -3.06 8.76
C GLN A 237 15.00 -3.62 9.89
N THR A 238 15.14 -4.92 9.97
CA THR A 238 15.92 -5.61 11.01
C THR A 238 17.34 -5.94 10.57
N MET A 239 17.69 -5.60 9.32
CA MET A 239 19.02 -5.86 8.77
C MET A 239 19.99 -4.71 9.04
N TYR A 240 21.27 -5.06 9.16
CA TYR A 240 22.37 -4.12 9.20
C TYR A 240 23.53 -4.56 8.33
N ILE A 241 24.34 -3.60 7.92
CA ILE A 241 25.60 -3.83 7.20
C ILE A 241 26.76 -3.20 7.98
N SER A 242 27.88 -3.88 8.04
CA SER A 242 29.07 -3.40 8.76
C SER A 242 29.62 -2.10 8.13
N GLY A 243 30.20 -1.23 8.98
CA GLY A 243 30.78 0.05 8.53
C GLY A 243 29.81 1.21 8.33
N VAL A 244 28.54 1.04 8.70
CA VAL A 244 27.52 2.10 8.70
C VAL A 244 27.13 2.42 10.14
N ASP A 245 27.53 3.60 10.64
CA ASP A 245 27.28 4.06 12.04
C ASP A 245 25.84 4.56 12.23
N SER A 246 24.85 3.79 11.78
CA SER A 246 23.43 4.13 11.92
C SER A 246 22.69 2.98 12.58
N PRO A 247 21.69 3.22 13.43
CA PRO A 247 20.89 2.15 14.04
C PRO A 247 20.18 1.28 12.98
N MET A 248 19.97 0.00 13.32
CA MET A 248 19.09 -0.87 12.52
C MET A 248 17.73 -0.22 12.32
N GLY A 249 17.14 -0.37 11.14
CA GLY A 249 15.85 0.24 10.80
C GLY A 249 15.92 1.72 10.41
N SER A 250 17.08 2.38 10.57
CA SER A 250 17.26 3.77 10.11
C SER A 250 17.24 3.83 8.57
N PRO A 251 16.77 4.94 7.97
CA PRO A 251 16.74 5.11 6.51
C PRO A 251 18.11 4.92 5.84
N ALA A 252 19.20 5.32 6.49
CA ALA A 252 20.55 5.15 5.98
C ALA A 252 20.93 3.66 5.93
N GLN A 253 20.71 2.93 7.03
CA GLN A 253 21.01 1.50 7.13
C GLN A 253 20.19 0.68 6.13
N ILE A 254 18.88 0.95 6.02
CA ILE A 254 17.98 0.30 5.05
C ILE A 254 18.45 0.54 3.61
N ARG A 255 18.85 1.78 3.28
CA ARG A 255 19.37 2.13 1.95
C ARG A 255 20.66 1.37 1.62
N ASP A 256 21.60 1.31 2.56
CA ASP A 256 22.91 0.73 2.31
C ASP A 256 22.83 -0.80 2.26
N CYS A 257 22.00 -1.44 3.12
CA CYS A 257 21.65 -2.85 3.01
C CYS A 257 21.03 -3.17 1.64
N THR A 258 20.02 -2.38 1.22
CA THR A 258 19.38 -2.59 -0.10
C THR A 258 20.38 -2.41 -1.25
N SER A 259 21.26 -1.42 -1.15
CA SER A 259 22.31 -1.20 -2.17
C SER A 259 23.26 -2.40 -2.28
N ALA A 260 23.65 -3.01 -1.17
CA ALA A 260 24.47 -4.22 -1.15
C ALA A 260 23.74 -5.41 -1.80
N LEU A 261 22.47 -5.62 -1.46
CA LEU A 261 21.61 -6.68 -2.05
C LEU A 261 21.43 -6.50 -3.56
N VAL A 262 21.22 -5.25 -4.04
CA VAL A 262 21.12 -4.96 -5.48
C VAL A 262 22.43 -5.26 -6.20
N ARG A 263 23.58 -4.86 -5.65
CA ARG A 263 24.89 -5.18 -6.22
C ARG A 263 25.13 -6.70 -6.26
N PHE A 264 24.79 -7.39 -5.18
CA PHE A 264 24.89 -8.85 -5.09
C PHE A 264 24.05 -9.53 -6.18
N ALA A 265 22.77 -9.20 -6.30
CA ALA A 265 21.86 -9.77 -7.30
C ALA A 265 22.40 -9.60 -8.74
N LYS A 266 22.87 -8.40 -9.08
CA LYS A 266 23.40 -8.11 -10.42
C LYS A 266 24.72 -8.82 -10.72
N ARG A 267 25.56 -9.05 -9.69
CA ARG A 267 26.84 -9.73 -9.82
C ARG A 267 26.69 -11.24 -9.95
N THR A 268 25.84 -11.84 -9.10
CA THR A 268 25.69 -13.29 -8.98
C THR A 268 24.59 -13.88 -9.85
N ASN A 269 23.72 -13.02 -10.39
CA ASN A 269 22.49 -13.42 -11.10
C ASN A 269 21.49 -14.21 -10.20
N ILE A 270 21.63 -14.09 -8.87
CA ILE A 270 20.70 -14.62 -7.86
C ILE A 270 19.57 -13.59 -7.68
N SER A 271 18.31 -14.04 -7.76
CA SER A 271 17.16 -13.15 -7.51
C SER A 271 17.03 -12.83 -6.03
N VAL A 272 16.64 -11.61 -5.68
CA VAL A 272 16.48 -11.17 -4.29
C VAL A 272 15.06 -10.68 -4.05
N MET A 273 14.38 -11.23 -3.02
CA MET A 273 13.13 -10.71 -2.49
C MET A 273 13.38 -9.98 -1.17
N ILE A 274 12.90 -8.76 -1.06
CA ILE A 274 13.04 -7.91 0.12
C ILE A 274 11.66 -7.62 0.69
N VAL A 275 11.42 -7.96 1.94
CA VAL A 275 10.20 -7.60 2.67
C VAL A 275 10.41 -6.26 3.36
N GLY A 276 9.45 -5.34 3.18
CA GLY A 276 9.42 -4.05 3.84
C GLY A 276 8.07 -3.78 4.50
N HIS A 277 8.08 -3.13 5.67
CA HIS A 277 6.86 -2.65 6.32
C HIS A 277 6.54 -1.23 5.86
N VAL A 278 5.24 -0.95 5.68
CA VAL A 278 4.74 0.41 5.40
C VAL A 278 4.22 1.05 6.68
N THR A 279 4.28 2.39 6.76
CA THR A 279 3.62 3.17 7.81
C THR A 279 2.10 3.13 7.65
N LYS A 280 1.35 3.63 8.66
CA LYS A 280 -0.12 3.72 8.60
C LYS A 280 -0.63 4.61 7.45
N GLU A 281 0.19 5.55 6.99
CA GLU A 281 -0.09 6.41 5.84
C GLU A 281 0.15 5.70 4.48
N GLY A 282 0.47 4.40 4.50
CA GLY A 282 0.72 3.62 3.28
C GLY A 282 2.09 3.86 2.64
N ASN A 283 2.98 4.59 3.30
CA ASN A 283 4.35 4.78 2.86
C ASN A 283 5.26 3.70 3.46
N LEU A 284 6.24 3.20 2.70
CA LEU A 284 7.28 2.33 3.25
C LEU A 284 7.95 3.05 4.44
N ALA A 285 8.07 2.35 5.56
CA ALA A 285 8.86 2.83 6.69
C ALA A 285 10.33 2.92 6.24
N GLY A 286 10.73 4.11 5.85
CA GLY A 286 11.95 4.41 5.15
C GLY A 286 11.69 5.17 3.85
N PRO A 287 12.70 5.84 3.29
CA PRO A 287 12.49 6.71 2.14
C PRO A 287 11.99 5.92 0.93
N ARG A 288 11.11 6.52 0.14
CA ARG A 288 10.70 6.06 -1.22
C ARG A 288 11.89 5.71 -2.12
N ILE A 289 13.09 6.00 -1.65
CA ILE A 289 14.36 5.69 -2.32
C ILE A 289 14.53 4.20 -2.59
N LEU A 290 13.97 3.29 -1.77
CA LEU A 290 14.03 1.85 -2.00
C LEU A 290 13.29 1.45 -3.27
N GLU A 291 12.14 2.08 -3.54
CA GLU A 291 11.35 1.82 -4.75
C GLU A 291 12.15 2.13 -6.02
N HIS A 292 13.01 3.17 -5.96
CA HIS A 292 13.85 3.54 -7.10
C HIS A 292 15.03 2.61 -7.29
N MET A 293 15.52 1.97 -6.23
CA MET A 293 16.71 1.10 -6.26
C MET A 293 16.44 -0.29 -6.81
N VAL A 294 15.22 -0.81 -6.64
CA VAL A 294 14.83 -2.18 -7.01
C VAL A 294 14.19 -2.24 -8.40
N ASP A 295 14.05 -3.45 -8.94
CA ASP A 295 13.52 -3.68 -10.29
C ASP A 295 11.99 -3.78 -10.28
N VAL A 296 11.41 -4.43 -9.24
CA VAL A 296 9.98 -4.65 -9.08
C VAL A 296 9.56 -4.22 -7.67
N VAL A 297 8.40 -3.58 -7.55
CA VAL A 297 7.79 -3.19 -6.28
C VAL A 297 6.36 -3.68 -6.25
N PHE A 298 6.05 -4.50 -5.25
CA PHE A 298 4.71 -4.96 -4.94
C PHE A 298 4.21 -4.40 -3.62
N TYR A 299 2.92 -4.12 -3.57
CA TYR A 299 2.20 -3.85 -2.33
C TYR A 299 1.10 -4.88 -2.13
N LEU A 300 1.14 -5.58 -1.00
CA LEU A 300 0.04 -6.43 -0.56
C LEU A 300 -0.90 -5.58 0.30
N GLU A 301 -2.10 -5.36 -0.20
CA GLU A 301 -3.13 -4.52 0.40
C GLU A 301 -4.36 -5.34 0.79
N GLY A 302 -5.15 -4.82 1.73
CA GLY A 302 -6.41 -5.42 2.16
C GLY A 302 -6.81 -4.90 3.52
N ASP A 303 -8.02 -5.21 3.94
CA ASP A 303 -8.50 -4.92 5.28
C ASP A 303 -8.40 -6.19 6.13
N ARG A 304 -7.91 -6.06 7.38
CA ARG A 304 -7.75 -7.21 8.29
C ARG A 304 -9.08 -7.85 8.66
N SER A 305 -10.16 -7.08 8.61
CA SER A 305 -11.52 -7.56 8.88
C SER A 305 -12.08 -8.44 7.76
N TYR A 306 -11.47 -8.41 6.58
CA TYR A 306 -11.88 -9.19 5.42
C TYR A 306 -10.77 -10.13 4.98
N GLN A 307 -11.15 -11.24 4.36
CA GLN A 307 -10.20 -12.24 3.85
C GLN A 307 -9.53 -11.84 2.53
N PHE A 308 -10.11 -10.87 1.80
CA PHE A 308 -9.64 -10.46 0.47
C PHE A 308 -8.34 -9.65 0.54
N ARG A 309 -7.39 -9.98 -0.34
CA ARG A 309 -6.11 -9.28 -0.49
C ARG A 309 -5.81 -9.00 -1.95
N VAL A 310 -5.18 -7.87 -2.20
CA VAL A 310 -4.76 -7.42 -3.54
C VAL A 310 -3.25 -7.24 -3.54
N LEU A 311 -2.58 -7.90 -4.46
CA LEU A 311 -1.17 -7.70 -4.76
C LEU A 311 -1.05 -6.69 -5.91
N ARG A 312 -0.69 -5.44 -5.60
CA ARG A 312 -0.53 -4.37 -6.60
C ARG A 312 0.89 -4.25 -7.06
N THR A 313 1.06 -4.07 -8.36
CA THR A 313 2.34 -3.72 -8.96
C THR A 313 2.48 -2.20 -9.00
N VAL A 314 3.43 -1.65 -8.24
CA VAL A 314 3.75 -0.21 -8.23
C VAL A 314 4.86 0.10 -9.24
N LYS A 315 5.81 -0.82 -9.39
CA LYS A 315 6.91 -0.73 -10.34
C LYS A 315 7.25 -2.11 -10.88
N ASN A 316 7.46 -2.21 -12.19
CA ASN A 316 7.97 -3.43 -12.81
C ASN A 316 8.78 -3.07 -14.06
N ARG A 317 10.10 -3.36 -14.06
CA ARG A 317 10.98 -3.15 -15.22
C ARG A 317 10.84 -4.25 -16.27
N PHE A 318 10.18 -5.35 -15.94
CA PHE A 318 10.09 -6.55 -16.76
C PHE A 318 8.68 -6.85 -17.27
N GLY A 319 7.72 -6.02 -16.88
CA GLY A 319 6.31 -6.22 -17.23
C GLY A 319 5.46 -4.98 -16.97
N SER A 320 4.15 -5.14 -17.14
CA SER A 320 3.17 -4.09 -16.91
C SER A 320 2.97 -3.81 -15.42
N THR A 321 2.86 -2.54 -15.04
CA THR A 321 2.43 -2.14 -13.69
C THR A 321 0.90 -2.14 -13.52
N ALA A 322 0.16 -2.35 -14.60
CA ALA A 322 -1.30 -2.39 -14.56
C ALA A 322 -1.86 -3.78 -14.17
N GLU A 323 -0.99 -4.77 -13.96
CA GLU A 323 -1.41 -6.09 -13.48
C GLU A 323 -1.48 -6.14 -11.95
N SER A 324 -2.44 -6.91 -11.44
CA SER A 324 -2.62 -7.16 -10.00
C SER A 324 -2.96 -8.63 -9.74
N GLY A 325 -2.59 -9.11 -8.56
CA GLY A 325 -2.96 -10.44 -8.06
C GLY A 325 -4.06 -10.33 -7.01
N LEU A 326 -5.00 -11.26 -7.04
CA LEU A 326 -6.14 -11.28 -6.13
C LEU A 326 -6.13 -12.56 -5.30
N PHE A 327 -6.21 -12.41 -3.99
CA PHE A 327 -6.10 -13.52 -3.05
C PHE A 327 -7.19 -13.47 -1.98
N VAL A 328 -7.45 -14.65 -1.43
CA VAL A 328 -8.21 -14.80 -0.19
C VAL A 328 -7.30 -15.39 0.89
N MET A 329 -7.39 -14.88 2.11
CA MET A 329 -6.68 -15.42 3.26
C MET A 329 -7.49 -16.57 3.84
N GLU A 330 -6.92 -17.77 3.82
CA GLU A 330 -7.48 -18.99 4.42
C GLU A 330 -6.58 -19.48 5.58
N GLY A 331 -7.01 -20.51 6.30
CA GLY A 331 -6.23 -21.07 7.40
C GLY A 331 -4.85 -21.61 6.98
N ASN A 332 -4.74 -22.09 5.75
CA ASN A 332 -3.54 -22.65 5.12
C ASN A 332 -2.77 -21.64 4.24
N GLY A 333 -3.07 -20.34 4.33
CA GLY A 333 -2.34 -19.29 3.64
C GLY A 333 -3.17 -18.45 2.68
N LEU A 334 -2.50 -17.83 1.72
CA LEU A 334 -3.10 -17.00 0.68
C LEU A 334 -3.40 -17.87 -0.55
N LYS A 335 -4.67 -17.92 -0.94
CA LYS A 335 -5.14 -18.62 -2.11
C LYS A 335 -5.49 -17.64 -3.21
N GLY A 336 -4.94 -17.82 -4.41
CA GLY A 336 -5.25 -17.02 -5.58
C GLY A 336 -6.71 -17.20 -6.03
N ILE A 337 -7.33 -16.10 -6.47
CA ILE A 337 -8.71 -16.08 -6.97
C ILE A 337 -8.67 -16.01 -8.49
N GLU A 338 -8.97 -17.12 -9.16
CA GLU A 338 -8.99 -17.18 -10.62
C GLU A 338 -10.15 -16.37 -11.23
N ASP A 339 -11.33 -16.42 -10.60
CA ASP A 339 -12.53 -15.69 -11.02
C ASP A 339 -13.04 -14.79 -9.87
N PRO A 340 -12.51 -13.54 -9.78
CA PRO A 340 -12.87 -12.62 -8.71
C PRO A 340 -14.34 -12.22 -8.72
N SER A 341 -14.92 -12.02 -9.90
CA SER A 341 -16.34 -11.64 -10.04
C SER A 341 -17.25 -12.72 -9.48
N LYS A 342 -16.99 -13.98 -9.82
CA LYS A 342 -17.73 -15.13 -9.26
C LYS A 342 -17.55 -15.24 -7.75
N TYR A 343 -16.34 -14.99 -7.25
CA TYR A 343 -16.05 -14.99 -5.80
C TYR A 343 -16.84 -13.90 -5.07
N MET A 344 -16.85 -12.67 -5.59
CA MET A 344 -17.50 -11.51 -4.96
C MET A 344 -19.03 -11.63 -4.98
N LEU A 345 -19.60 -12.21 -6.03
CA LEU A 345 -21.05 -12.30 -6.21
C LEU A 345 -21.68 -13.59 -5.66
N ARG A 346 -20.89 -14.50 -5.05
CA ARG A 346 -21.36 -15.83 -4.60
C ARG A 346 -22.54 -15.83 -3.62
N ASN A 347 -22.66 -14.78 -2.81
CA ASN A 347 -23.67 -14.64 -1.76
C ASN A 347 -24.67 -13.50 -2.05
N ARG A 348 -24.73 -13.01 -3.30
CA ARG A 348 -25.61 -11.91 -3.68
C ARG A 348 -27.07 -12.30 -3.54
N SER A 349 -27.89 -11.40 -2.98
CA SER A 349 -29.35 -11.48 -3.04
C SER A 349 -29.87 -10.64 -4.20
N GLU A 350 -30.50 -11.26 -5.18
CA GLU A 350 -30.95 -10.58 -6.41
C GLU A 350 -32.22 -9.72 -6.23
N SER A 351 -32.93 -9.87 -5.12
CA SER A 351 -34.25 -9.23 -4.90
C SER A 351 -34.30 -8.22 -3.77
N ALA A 352 -33.15 -7.85 -3.19
CA ALA A 352 -33.11 -6.91 -2.07
C ALA A 352 -33.03 -5.46 -2.58
N PRO A 353 -33.89 -4.52 -2.09
CA PRO A 353 -33.70 -3.10 -2.32
C PRO A 353 -32.34 -2.64 -1.83
N GLY A 354 -31.71 -1.72 -2.55
CA GLY A 354 -30.40 -1.19 -2.17
C GLY A 354 -29.19 -2.02 -2.62
N SER A 355 -29.41 -3.16 -3.31
CA SER A 355 -28.31 -3.94 -3.90
C SER A 355 -28.12 -3.63 -5.38
N MET A 356 -26.89 -3.31 -5.78
CA MET A 356 -26.50 -3.08 -7.17
C MET A 356 -25.11 -3.65 -7.46
N VAL A 357 -24.94 -4.30 -8.62
CA VAL A 357 -23.63 -4.75 -9.06
C VAL A 357 -23.01 -3.71 -9.98
N VAL A 358 -21.75 -3.41 -9.73
CA VAL A 358 -20.92 -2.52 -10.54
C VAL A 358 -19.67 -3.26 -11.01
N ALA A 359 -19.15 -2.89 -12.18
CA ALA A 359 -17.90 -3.42 -12.69
C ALA A 359 -16.76 -2.44 -12.41
N CYS A 360 -15.85 -2.83 -11.53
CA CYS A 360 -14.66 -2.07 -11.17
C CYS A 360 -13.42 -2.61 -11.88
N MET A 361 -12.44 -1.75 -12.14
CA MET A 361 -11.15 -2.17 -12.68
C MET A 361 -10.12 -2.32 -11.57
N GLU A 362 -9.56 -3.50 -11.46
CA GLU A 362 -8.39 -3.74 -10.64
C GLU A 362 -7.19 -3.94 -11.57
N GLY A 363 -6.50 -2.82 -11.85
CA GLY A 363 -5.48 -2.78 -12.89
C GLY A 363 -6.05 -2.93 -14.30
N LEU A 364 -5.76 -4.04 -14.96
CA LEU A 364 -6.35 -4.39 -16.27
C LEU A 364 -7.56 -5.32 -16.14
N ARG A 365 -7.87 -5.78 -14.96
CA ARG A 365 -8.83 -6.83 -14.71
C ARG A 365 -10.17 -6.25 -14.25
N PRO A 366 -11.27 -6.51 -14.96
CA PRO A 366 -12.59 -6.15 -14.45
C PRO A 366 -12.98 -7.08 -13.30
N VAL A 367 -13.56 -6.53 -12.25
CA VAL A 367 -14.09 -7.24 -11.09
C VAL A 367 -15.50 -6.74 -10.82
N LEU A 368 -16.47 -7.64 -10.83
CA LEU A 368 -17.84 -7.30 -10.46
C LEU A 368 -17.99 -7.35 -8.95
N VAL A 369 -18.49 -6.28 -8.37
CA VAL A 369 -18.71 -6.17 -6.93
C VAL A 369 -20.12 -5.70 -6.63
N GLU A 370 -20.70 -6.19 -5.54
CA GLU A 370 -21.99 -5.75 -5.07
C GLU A 370 -21.84 -4.54 -4.15
N MET A 371 -22.58 -3.48 -4.48
CA MET A 371 -22.76 -2.30 -3.66
C MET A 371 -24.06 -2.44 -2.90
N GLN A 372 -24.02 -2.31 -1.58
CA GLN A 372 -25.17 -2.43 -0.70
C GLN A 372 -25.43 -1.09 -0.01
N ALA A 373 -26.59 -0.53 -0.21
CA ALA A 373 -27.05 0.70 0.43
C ALA A 373 -28.16 0.40 1.42
N LEU A 374 -28.16 1.10 2.56
CA LEU A 374 -29.23 1.09 3.54
C LEU A 374 -29.53 2.53 4.00
N THR A 375 -30.80 2.85 4.08
CA THR A 375 -31.26 4.13 4.65
C THR A 375 -32.27 3.89 5.74
N VAL A 376 -32.14 4.64 6.83
CA VAL A 376 -33.06 4.58 7.97
C VAL A 376 -33.36 6.01 8.42
N HIS A 377 -34.62 6.31 8.75
CA HIS A 377 -34.94 7.63 9.30
C HIS A 377 -34.13 7.90 10.56
N SER A 378 -33.39 9.02 10.58
CA SER A 378 -32.50 9.34 11.69
C SER A 378 -33.27 9.94 12.86
N VAL A 379 -33.00 9.44 14.05
CA VAL A 379 -33.48 10.04 15.31
C VAL A 379 -32.48 11.07 15.87
N LEU A 380 -31.37 11.27 15.18
CA LEU A 380 -30.31 12.19 15.57
C LEU A 380 -30.49 13.56 14.88
N ALA A 381 -30.08 14.63 15.56
CA ALA A 381 -30.06 15.97 14.96
C ALA A 381 -29.14 16.07 13.74
N ILE A 382 -28.08 15.25 13.71
CA ILE A 382 -27.16 15.13 12.57
C ILE A 382 -27.18 13.67 12.11
N PRO A 383 -27.78 13.36 10.97
CA PRO A 383 -27.84 12.01 10.43
C PRO A 383 -26.45 11.42 10.14
N ARG A 384 -26.31 10.12 10.39
CA ARG A 384 -25.06 9.40 10.18
C ARG A 384 -24.82 9.12 8.68
N ARG A 385 -23.56 9.18 8.30
CA ARG A 385 -23.09 8.80 6.98
C ARG A 385 -21.92 7.85 7.13
N ILE A 386 -22.05 6.61 6.63
CA ILE A 386 -21.02 5.59 6.75
C ILE A 386 -20.80 4.96 5.39
N ALA A 387 -19.54 4.92 4.94
CA ALA A 387 -19.12 4.25 3.72
C ALA A 387 -18.03 3.23 4.05
N ALA A 388 -18.28 1.97 3.77
CA ALA A 388 -17.31 0.88 3.89
C ALA A 388 -16.91 0.38 2.48
N GLY A 389 -15.63 0.49 2.16
CA GLY A 389 -15.10 0.07 0.86
C GLY A 389 -15.26 1.08 -0.29
N TYR A 390 -15.85 2.25 -0.03
CA TYR A 390 -15.99 3.36 -0.98
C TYR A 390 -15.58 4.69 -0.33
N ASP A 391 -15.23 5.70 -1.14
CA ASP A 391 -14.82 7.02 -0.63
C ASP A 391 -16.01 7.75 0.03
N TYR A 392 -15.81 8.16 1.28
CA TYR A 392 -16.83 8.86 2.06
C TYR A 392 -17.25 10.21 1.43
N ASN A 393 -16.28 11.00 0.96
CA ASN A 393 -16.56 12.31 0.39
C ASN A 393 -17.31 12.15 -0.94
N ARG A 394 -16.96 11.14 -1.73
CA ARG A 394 -17.68 10.84 -2.97
C ARG A 394 -19.13 10.43 -2.70
N MET A 395 -19.38 9.61 -1.68
CA MET A 395 -20.75 9.28 -1.26
C MET A 395 -21.55 10.53 -0.89
N ILE A 396 -20.96 11.47 -0.12
CA ILE A 396 -21.61 12.74 0.24
C ILE A 396 -21.97 13.56 -1.01
N ILE A 397 -21.08 13.62 -1.99
CA ILE A 397 -21.34 14.27 -3.27
C ILE A 397 -22.54 13.64 -3.99
N LEU A 398 -22.57 12.30 -4.09
CA LEU A 398 -23.69 11.60 -4.73
C LEU A 398 -25.03 11.87 -4.02
N LEU A 399 -25.06 11.86 -2.68
CA LEU A 399 -26.26 12.22 -1.92
C LEU A 399 -26.73 13.65 -2.22
N ALA A 400 -25.80 14.62 -2.28
CA ALA A 400 -26.12 16.00 -2.60
C ALA A 400 -26.69 16.15 -4.02
N VAL A 401 -26.13 15.41 -5.00
CA VAL A 401 -26.63 15.40 -6.39
C VAL A 401 -28.01 14.77 -6.46
N LEU A 402 -28.23 13.62 -5.78
CA LEU A 402 -29.54 12.98 -5.71
C LEU A 402 -30.61 13.90 -5.11
N GLU A 403 -30.28 14.59 -4.03
CA GLU A 403 -31.20 15.53 -3.38
C GLU A 403 -31.50 16.74 -4.25
N LYS A 404 -30.47 17.39 -4.84
CA LYS A 404 -30.63 18.64 -5.58
C LYS A 404 -31.16 18.47 -7.01
N ARG A 405 -30.70 17.42 -7.72
CA ARG A 405 -30.97 17.25 -9.17
C ARG A 405 -32.17 16.36 -9.45
N VAL A 406 -32.34 15.31 -8.65
CA VAL A 406 -33.46 14.36 -8.82
C VAL A 406 -34.50 14.41 -7.72
N ARG A 407 -34.35 15.33 -6.75
CA ARG A 407 -35.31 15.63 -5.68
C ARG A 407 -35.64 14.43 -4.79
N ILE A 408 -34.66 13.58 -4.52
CA ILE A 408 -34.77 12.48 -3.57
C ILE A 408 -34.04 12.86 -2.29
N PRO A 409 -34.75 13.21 -1.19
CA PRO A 409 -34.13 13.74 0.01
C PRO A 409 -33.51 12.61 0.85
N PHE A 410 -32.29 12.87 1.34
CA PHE A 410 -31.55 12.04 2.29
C PHE A 410 -31.17 12.82 3.56
N SER A 411 -31.55 14.09 3.65
CA SER A 411 -31.14 15.00 4.74
C SER A 411 -31.61 14.56 6.11
N THR A 412 -32.70 13.76 6.19
CA THR A 412 -33.28 13.24 7.45
C THR A 412 -32.96 11.77 7.69
N ASP A 413 -32.15 11.12 6.86
CA ASP A 413 -31.88 9.69 6.96
C ASP A 413 -30.43 9.41 7.32
N ASP A 414 -30.21 8.44 8.16
CA ASP A 414 -28.91 7.76 8.26
C ASP A 414 -28.68 6.96 6.98
N VAL A 415 -27.49 7.08 6.40
CA VAL A 415 -27.13 6.40 5.15
C VAL A 415 -25.89 5.54 5.38
N TYR A 416 -26.01 4.28 5.00
CA TYR A 416 -24.93 3.29 5.06
C TYR A 416 -24.70 2.76 3.65
N LEU A 417 -23.43 2.77 3.23
CA LEU A 417 -22.97 2.20 1.97
C LEU A 417 -21.87 1.19 2.27
N ASN A 418 -22.01 -0.02 1.74
CA ASN A 418 -21.05 -1.11 1.92
C ASN A 418 -20.71 -1.76 0.59
N VAL A 419 -19.42 -2.02 0.37
CA VAL A 419 -18.94 -2.87 -0.71
C VAL A 419 -18.83 -4.29 -0.20
N ALA A 420 -19.64 -5.20 -0.75
CA ALA A 420 -19.65 -6.59 -0.30
C ALA A 420 -18.27 -7.26 -0.50
N GLY A 421 -17.91 -8.19 0.41
CA GLY A 421 -16.67 -8.96 0.32
C GLY A 421 -15.39 -8.20 0.68
N GLY A 422 -15.49 -6.94 1.16
CA GLY A 422 -14.34 -6.16 1.61
C GLY A 422 -13.45 -5.61 0.49
N PHE A 423 -13.96 -5.58 -0.74
CA PHE A 423 -13.30 -4.92 -1.85
C PHE A 423 -13.33 -3.40 -1.66
N ARG A 424 -12.33 -2.70 -2.18
CA ARG A 424 -12.29 -1.23 -2.17
C ARG A 424 -12.47 -0.68 -3.57
N VAL A 425 -13.60 -0.01 -3.78
CA VAL A 425 -13.90 0.70 -5.03
C VAL A 425 -13.23 2.08 -4.98
N ARG A 426 -12.28 2.31 -5.89
CA ARG A 426 -11.46 3.55 -5.93
C ARG A 426 -11.74 4.42 -7.14
N GLU A 427 -12.72 4.06 -7.95
CA GLU A 427 -13.02 4.74 -9.21
C GLU A 427 -14.45 5.25 -9.26
N THR A 428 -14.66 6.32 -10.00
CA THR A 428 -15.94 6.98 -10.16
C THR A 428 -16.89 6.27 -11.14
N ALA A 429 -16.39 5.29 -11.90
CA ALA A 429 -17.22 4.48 -12.82
C ALA A 429 -18.38 3.75 -12.11
N ALA A 430 -18.32 3.56 -10.80
CA ALA A 430 -19.34 2.94 -9.97
C ALA A 430 -20.46 3.90 -9.53
N ASP A 431 -20.31 5.21 -9.72
CA ASP A 431 -21.21 6.23 -9.17
C ASP A 431 -22.66 6.02 -9.56
N LEU A 432 -22.92 5.76 -10.85
CA LEU A 432 -24.28 5.52 -11.36
C LEU A 432 -24.94 4.32 -10.66
N GLY A 433 -24.21 3.22 -10.52
CA GLY A 433 -24.71 2.05 -9.81
C GLY A 433 -24.97 2.32 -8.32
N ILE A 434 -24.09 3.08 -7.66
CA ILE A 434 -24.26 3.48 -6.26
C ILE A 434 -25.48 4.39 -6.11
N ALA A 435 -25.65 5.36 -6.99
CA ALA A 435 -26.81 6.26 -6.98
C ALA A 435 -28.13 5.47 -7.15
N LEU A 436 -28.15 4.46 -8.04
CA LEU A 436 -29.33 3.60 -8.22
C LEU A 436 -29.59 2.74 -6.96
N ALA A 437 -28.55 2.20 -6.31
CA ALA A 437 -28.69 1.46 -5.05
C ALA A 437 -29.28 2.35 -3.95
N LEU A 438 -28.81 3.59 -3.81
CA LEU A 438 -29.33 4.56 -2.83
C LEU A 438 -30.81 4.92 -3.11
N VAL A 439 -31.17 5.12 -4.36
CA VAL A 439 -32.57 5.40 -4.74
C VAL A 439 -33.47 4.18 -4.54
N SER A 440 -32.97 3.00 -4.91
CA SER A 440 -33.67 1.73 -4.73
C SER A 440 -34.05 1.51 -3.25
N VAL A 441 -33.10 1.65 -2.33
CA VAL A 441 -33.40 1.49 -0.90
C VAL A 441 -34.30 2.60 -0.36
N LYS A 442 -34.16 3.84 -0.84
CA LYS A 442 -35.01 4.96 -0.41
C LYS A 442 -36.46 4.80 -0.81
N LYS A 443 -36.71 4.17 -1.98
CA LYS A 443 -38.05 3.87 -2.49
C LYS A 443 -38.58 2.49 -2.05
N ASP A 444 -37.71 1.67 -1.45
CA ASP A 444 -37.98 0.26 -1.11
C ASP A 444 -38.39 -0.58 -2.35
N ILE A 445 -37.74 -0.32 -3.49
CA ILE A 445 -37.99 -1.00 -4.75
C ILE A 445 -36.70 -1.71 -5.19
N PRO A 446 -36.70 -3.04 -5.34
CA PRO A 446 -35.52 -3.78 -5.80
C PRO A 446 -35.19 -3.43 -7.24
N LEU A 447 -33.88 -3.42 -7.56
CA LEU A 447 -33.40 -3.28 -8.94
C LEU A 447 -33.49 -4.62 -9.69
N PRO A 448 -33.70 -4.61 -11.02
CA PRO A 448 -33.70 -5.84 -11.82
C PRO A 448 -32.39 -6.64 -11.64
N GLY A 449 -32.48 -7.94 -11.41
CA GLY A 449 -31.34 -8.81 -11.08
C GLY A 449 -30.23 -8.85 -12.15
N GLY A 450 -30.60 -8.73 -13.43
CA GLY A 450 -29.65 -8.68 -14.55
C GLY A 450 -29.16 -7.28 -14.94
N LEU A 451 -29.53 -6.24 -14.16
CA LEU A 451 -29.15 -4.87 -14.46
C LEU A 451 -27.74 -4.57 -13.97
N MET A 452 -26.96 -3.90 -14.81
CA MET A 452 -25.68 -3.25 -14.47
C MET A 452 -25.68 -1.80 -14.92
N ALA A 453 -25.17 -0.92 -14.07
CA ALA A 453 -25.03 0.51 -14.39
C ALA A 453 -23.58 0.96 -14.21
N LEU A 454 -23.07 1.68 -15.19
CA LEU A 454 -21.73 2.25 -15.21
C LEU A 454 -21.81 3.72 -15.59
N GLY A 455 -21.07 4.56 -14.92
CA GLY A 455 -21.02 6.00 -15.23
C GLY A 455 -20.48 6.80 -14.05
N GLU A 456 -19.69 7.82 -14.33
CA GLU A 456 -19.34 8.84 -13.35
C GLU A 456 -20.45 9.88 -13.29
N ILE A 457 -20.83 10.33 -12.10
CA ILE A 457 -21.86 11.35 -11.92
C ILE A 457 -21.21 12.70 -11.60
N GLY A 458 -21.47 13.71 -12.45
CA GLY A 458 -21.06 15.08 -12.22
C GLY A 458 -22.01 15.84 -11.29
N LEU A 459 -21.58 17.02 -10.81
CA LEU A 459 -22.35 17.84 -9.86
C LEU A 459 -23.65 18.43 -10.45
N THR A 460 -23.75 18.50 -11.77
CA THR A 460 -24.98 18.93 -12.46
C THR A 460 -25.95 17.79 -12.73
N GLY A 461 -25.55 16.53 -12.41
CA GLY A 461 -26.34 15.32 -12.59
C GLY A 461 -26.13 14.66 -13.96
N GLU A 462 -25.14 15.11 -14.73
CA GLU A 462 -24.70 14.48 -15.96
C GLU A 462 -24.02 13.13 -15.67
N VAL A 463 -24.18 12.19 -16.60
CA VAL A 463 -23.52 10.89 -16.57
C VAL A 463 -22.37 10.90 -17.57
N MET A 464 -21.15 10.92 -17.03
CA MET A 464 -19.92 11.04 -17.80
C MET A 464 -19.37 9.67 -18.22
N PRO A 465 -18.64 9.60 -19.36
CA PRO A 465 -18.06 8.35 -19.86
C PRO A 465 -17.03 7.76 -18.91
N VAL A 466 -16.94 6.44 -18.93
CA VAL A 466 -15.99 5.66 -18.13
C VAL A 466 -14.94 5.01 -19.02
N SER A 467 -13.72 4.89 -18.50
CA SER A 467 -12.63 4.23 -19.21
C SER A 467 -12.76 2.71 -19.22
N LYS A 468 -12.19 2.07 -20.25
CA LYS A 468 -12.16 0.60 -20.38
C LYS A 468 -13.54 -0.05 -20.30
N ILE A 469 -14.53 0.55 -20.94
CA ILE A 469 -15.92 0.08 -20.91
C ILE A 469 -16.07 -1.33 -21.51
N GLY A 470 -15.34 -1.66 -22.58
CA GLY A 470 -15.40 -2.96 -23.24
C GLY A 470 -15.03 -4.14 -22.33
N PRO A 471 -13.86 -4.15 -21.64
CA PRO A 471 -13.54 -5.18 -20.66
C PRO A 471 -14.58 -5.36 -19.56
N ARG A 472 -15.17 -4.26 -19.04
CA ARG A 472 -16.25 -4.30 -18.03
C ARG A 472 -17.49 -5.01 -18.55
N LEU A 473 -17.91 -4.67 -19.76
CA LEU A 473 -19.06 -5.31 -20.42
C LEU A 473 -18.80 -6.79 -20.68
N LYS A 474 -17.61 -7.14 -21.16
CA LYS A 474 -17.25 -8.55 -21.40
C LYS A 474 -17.38 -9.39 -20.14
N GLU A 475 -16.88 -8.89 -19.01
CA GLU A 475 -16.98 -9.59 -17.72
C GLU A 475 -18.43 -9.66 -17.23
N ALA A 476 -19.21 -8.57 -17.40
CA ALA A 476 -20.62 -8.55 -17.03
C ALA A 476 -21.44 -9.58 -17.83
N VAL A 477 -21.24 -9.66 -19.15
CA VAL A 477 -21.90 -10.66 -20.01
C VAL A 477 -21.51 -12.07 -19.61
N LYS A 478 -20.22 -12.32 -19.33
CA LYS A 478 -19.74 -13.61 -18.81
C LYS A 478 -20.48 -14.01 -17.52
N MET A 479 -20.79 -13.03 -16.65
CA MET A 479 -21.54 -13.22 -15.41
C MET A 479 -23.06 -13.16 -15.59
N LYS A 480 -23.55 -13.20 -16.85
CA LYS A 480 -24.96 -13.27 -17.24
C LYS A 480 -25.80 -12.01 -16.93
N PHE A 481 -25.14 -10.84 -16.87
CA PHE A 481 -25.86 -9.56 -16.90
C PHE A 481 -26.37 -9.30 -18.33
N ASP A 482 -27.62 -8.90 -18.44
CA ASP A 482 -28.34 -8.78 -19.72
C ASP A 482 -28.97 -7.39 -19.96
N ARG A 483 -28.88 -6.47 -18.99
CA ARG A 483 -29.37 -5.09 -19.06
C ARG A 483 -28.32 -4.12 -18.62
N PHE A 484 -28.11 -3.05 -19.40
CA PHE A 484 -27.02 -2.12 -19.14
C PHE A 484 -27.51 -0.67 -19.22
N LEU A 485 -27.18 0.13 -18.19
CA LEU A 485 -27.28 1.58 -18.22
C LEU A 485 -25.88 2.16 -18.34
N LEU A 486 -25.62 2.85 -19.45
CA LEU A 486 -24.28 3.29 -19.85
C LEU A 486 -24.28 4.78 -20.18
N PRO A 487 -23.15 5.49 -20.04
CA PRO A 487 -23.04 6.87 -20.46
C PRO A 487 -23.20 7.01 -21.98
N GLU A 488 -23.93 8.02 -22.42
CA GLU A 488 -24.06 8.34 -23.85
C GLU A 488 -22.69 8.57 -24.50
N GLY A 489 -21.74 9.16 -23.78
CA GLY A 489 -20.38 9.39 -24.27
C GLY A 489 -19.56 8.13 -24.53
N ASN A 490 -20.01 6.94 -24.08
CA ASN A 490 -19.36 5.66 -24.43
C ASN A 490 -20.05 4.93 -25.59
N ARG A 491 -21.09 5.48 -26.20
CA ARG A 491 -21.91 4.79 -27.23
C ARG A 491 -21.08 4.25 -28.39
N GLU A 492 -20.20 5.05 -28.96
CA GLU A 492 -19.36 4.65 -30.10
C GLU A 492 -18.40 3.51 -29.69
N GLU A 493 -17.65 3.70 -28.58
CA GLU A 493 -16.72 2.71 -28.06
C GLU A 493 -17.41 1.36 -27.78
N VAL A 494 -18.59 1.39 -27.16
CA VAL A 494 -19.40 0.20 -26.85
C VAL A 494 -19.90 -0.47 -28.13
N THR A 495 -20.40 0.29 -29.09
CA THR A 495 -20.90 -0.25 -30.36
C THR A 495 -19.79 -0.96 -31.14
N ASP A 496 -18.61 -0.34 -31.24
CA ASP A 496 -17.46 -0.93 -31.93
C ASP A 496 -16.90 -2.16 -31.18
N PHE A 497 -16.88 -2.10 -29.86
CA PHE A 497 -16.51 -3.23 -29.02
C PHE A 497 -17.46 -4.42 -29.23
N CYS A 498 -18.77 -4.18 -29.20
CA CYS A 498 -19.78 -5.23 -29.38
C CYS A 498 -19.68 -5.87 -30.78
N LYS A 499 -19.47 -5.07 -31.84
CA LYS A 499 -19.26 -5.58 -33.20
C LYS A 499 -18.03 -6.45 -33.31
N SER A 500 -16.90 -6.00 -32.74
CA SER A 500 -15.62 -6.72 -32.83
C SER A 500 -15.56 -8.01 -32.00
N HIS A 501 -16.40 -8.15 -30.96
CA HIS A 501 -16.41 -9.29 -30.04
C HIS A 501 -17.63 -10.19 -30.17
N GLY A 502 -18.45 -10.01 -31.22
CA GLY A 502 -19.64 -10.88 -31.47
C GLY A 502 -20.80 -10.67 -30.49
N LEU A 503 -20.84 -9.49 -29.83
CA LEU A 503 -21.86 -9.12 -28.85
C LEU A 503 -22.93 -8.18 -29.42
N SER A 504 -23.04 -8.07 -30.75
CA SER A 504 -23.96 -7.13 -31.42
C SER A 504 -25.42 -7.33 -31.02
N GLY A 505 -25.86 -8.57 -30.73
CA GLY A 505 -27.23 -8.87 -30.28
C GLY A 505 -27.54 -8.31 -28.87
N MET A 506 -26.56 -7.82 -28.12
CA MET A 506 -26.76 -7.22 -26.81
C MET A 506 -26.97 -5.70 -26.87
N LEU A 507 -26.77 -5.08 -28.03
CA LEU A 507 -26.92 -3.61 -28.15
C LEU A 507 -28.35 -3.16 -27.82
N ASP A 508 -29.37 -3.96 -28.12
CA ASP A 508 -30.79 -3.66 -27.83
C ASP A 508 -31.08 -3.67 -26.31
N SER A 509 -30.23 -4.29 -25.50
CA SER A 509 -30.32 -4.34 -24.04
C SER A 509 -29.48 -3.25 -23.36
N MET A 510 -28.83 -2.40 -24.13
CA MET A 510 -27.97 -1.31 -23.65
C MET A 510 -28.67 0.02 -23.80
N VAL A 511 -28.94 0.67 -22.69
CA VAL A 511 -29.53 2.01 -22.66
C VAL A 511 -28.46 3.03 -22.36
N PHE A 512 -28.34 4.00 -23.24
CA PHE A 512 -27.39 5.09 -23.11
C PHE A 512 -28.08 6.34 -22.57
N ILE A 513 -27.55 6.89 -21.50
CA ILE A 513 -28.12 8.02 -20.76
C ILE A 513 -27.13 9.19 -20.64
N ARG A 514 -27.66 10.40 -20.59
CA ARG A 514 -26.89 11.64 -20.40
C ARG A 514 -27.02 12.21 -18.99
N HIS A 515 -28.16 11.97 -18.36
CA HIS A 515 -28.48 12.50 -17.05
C HIS A 515 -28.98 11.42 -16.09
N LEU A 516 -28.66 11.58 -14.82
CA LEU A 516 -29.10 10.68 -13.74
C LEU A 516 -30.64 10.53 -13.67
N SER A 517 -31.39 11.57 -14.03
CA SER A 517 -32.86 11.52 -14.05
C SER A 517 -33.42 10.45 -15.01
N GLU A 518 -32.75 10.19 -16.13
CA GLU A 518 -33.13 9.15 -17.10
C GLU A 518 -32.98 7.75 -16.50
N ALA A 519 -31.93 7.54 -15.68
CA ALA A 519 -31.70 6.26 -15.03
C ALA A 519 -32.81 5.89 -14.02
N LEU A 520 -33.49 6.87 -13.43
CA LEU A 520 -34.54 6.62 -12.43
C LEU A 520 -35.82 6.02 -13.02
N GLU A 521 -36.01 6.06 -14.32
CA GLU A 521 -37.13 5.42 -15.01
C GLU A 521 -37.08 3.88 -14.87
N TYR A 522 -35.90 3.34 -14.59
CA TYR A 522 -35.65 1.90 -14.37
C TYR A 522 -35.88 1.45 -12.91
N ILE A 523 -36.25 2.39 -12.01
CA ILE A 523 -36.61 2.13 -10.59
C ILE A 523 -38.11 2.48 -10.40
N ARG A 524 -38.94 2.09 -11.33
CA ARG A 524 -40.40 2.27 -11.25
C ARG A 524 -41.10 0.95 -11.06
#